data_cce3268c406529b5b255b4433525bf70
#
_entry.id   cce3268c406529b5b255b4433525bf70
#
_cell.length_a   1.000
_cell.length_b   1.000
_cell.length_c   1.000
_cell.angle_alpha   90.00
_cell.angle_beta   90.00
_cell.angle_gamma   90.00
#
_symmetry.space_group_name_H-M   'P 1'
#
loop_
_entity.id
_entity.type
_entity.pdbx_description
1 polymer ?
#
loop_
_entity_poly.entity_id
_entity_poly.type
_entity_poly.pdbx_seq_one_letter_code
_entity_poly.pdbx_strand_id
1 'polypeptide(L)'
;MSLITGLVVGWHPPLFGGSTPAAASTPTITPSAAAERPPTRDRSTQDGQQRENAGSDDARSQDSVADVTDIEPAIFIPEDQRRSITIAGVGDILLHKEIIAQAIEDGGGAPDFRPQLEGIAPLIESADLAVCHMEYPLGSREGPWSAWPDLPNGPPQIADAVADIGFDACTTASNHTLDQGFEGVVSTIDALESAGLAHAGSAGSEADAAEITMIDVHGVPVALLSYTYGFNGIPRPYDWCCNLIEPGVITAAAERARDAGARLVIAGLHFGVEGISAPTESQRDLVQELADSGLVDLVLGHHAHVVQPVSKVGDMWVAYGHGNLLSAQSRKDPRTGDGLLTRFTFAEQSDGSFVGTTAVGYAIVNYDFPFSLAPVPSYAEPGGKADATWARVSDQAVMPGDASGFELRRFDY
;
A
#
# COMPACT_ATOMS: atom_id res chain seq x y z
N MET A 1 -10.16 32.62 46.77
CA MET A 1 -10.22 33.64 45.71
C MET A 1 -8.79 33.94 45.27
N SER A 2 -8.36 33.35 44.16
CA SER A 2 -7.17 33.74 43.43
C SER A 2 -7.38 33.32 42.00
N LEU A 3 -7.54 34.32 41.14
CA LEU A 3 -7.65 34.21 39.68
C LEU A 3 -6.27 33.89 39.10
N ILE A 4 -6.15 32.84 38.32
CA ILE A 4 -5.01 32.58 37.43
C ILE A 4 -5.49 32.86 36.01
N THR A 5 -5.04 34.00 35.47
CA THR A 5 -5.20 34.39 34.07
C THR A 5 -4.25 33.58 33.19
N GLY A 6 -4.79 32.76 32.29
CA GLY A 6 -4.03 32.05 31.27
C GLY A 6 -3.61 33.01 30.15
N LEU A 7 -2.31 33.03 29.85
CA LEU A 7 -1.70 33.72 28.73
C LEU A 7 -1.79 32.80 27.47
N VAL A 8 -2.59 33.22 26.49
CA VAL A 8 -2.60 32.63 25.16
C VAL A 8 -1.48 33.29 24.36
N VAL A 9 -0.41 32.55 24.08
CA VAL A 9 0.67 32.98 23.19
C VAL A 9 0.28 32.61 21.76
N GLY A 10 -0.14 33.61 20.98
CA GLY A 10 -0.38 33.48 19.56
C GLY A 10 0.96 33.37 18.81
N TRP A 11 1.08 32.36 18.01
CA TRP A 11 2.22 32.16 17.08
C TRP A 11 1.96 32.94 15.80
N HIS A 12 2.81 33.91 15.47
CA HIS A 12 2.85 34.63 14.19
C HIS A 12 4.09 34.19 13.42
N PRO A 13 3.97 33.76 12.13
CA PRO A 13 5.14 33.51 11.32
C PRO A 13 5.85 34.81 10.89
N PRO A 14 7.18 34.80 10.70
CA PRO A 14 7.92 35.99 10.28
C PRO A 14 7.66 36.31 8.79
N LEU A 15 7.37 37.61 8.56
CA LEU A 15 7.30 38.20 7.22
C LEU A 15 8.72 38.34 6.63
N PHE A 16 9.03 37.61 5.59
CA PHE A 16 10.23 37.79 4.78
C PHE A 16 9.98 38.90 3.75
N GLY A 17 10.80 39.94 3.85
CA GLY A 17 10.83 41.07 2.92
C GLY A 17 11.30 40.66 1.53
N GLY A 18 10.59 41.15 0.53
CA GLY A 18 10.88 40.86 -0.87
C GLY A 18 12.17 41.52 -1.36
N SER A 19 12.94 40.75 -2.12
CA SER A 19 13.89 41.22 -3.12
C SER A 19 13.59 40.50 -4.44
N THR A 20 13.23 41.31 -5.43
CA THR A 20 12.96 40.93 -6.80
C THR A 20 14.25 40.42 -7.48
N PRO A 21 14.29 39.23 -8.08
CA PRO A 21 15.37 38.85 -8.99
C PRO A 21 15.05 39.32 -10.42
N ALA A 22 16.11 39.77 -11.09
CA ALA A 22 16.12 40.22 -12.48
C ALA A 22 15.73 39.10 -13.46
N ALA A 23 15.07 39.52 -14.53
CA ALA A 23 14.66 38.69 -15.65
C ALA A 23 15.85 37.96 -16.30
N ALA A 24 15.79 36.61 -16.28
CA ALA A 24 16.66 35.75 -17.08
C ALA A 24 15.96 35.40 -18.41
N SER A 25 16.69 35.61 -19.49
CA SER A 25 16.31 35.41 -20.89
C SER A 25 16.04 33.94 -21.23
N THR A 26 14.89 33.70 -21.84
CA THR A 26 14.46 32.41 -22.38
C THR A 26 15.32 31.99 -23.59
N PRO A 27 15.85 30.78 -23.69
CA PRO A 27 16.42 30.28 -24.94
C PRO A 27 15.30 29.76 -25.85
N THR A 28 15.31 30.28 -27.10
CA THR A 28 14.45 29.86 -28.19
C THR A 28 14.90 28.51 -28.72
N ILE A 29 14.05 27.48 -28.60
CA ILE A 29 14.27 26.18 -29.23
C ILE A 29 13.62 26.16 -30.59
N THR A 30 14.44 25.99 -31.64
CA THR A 30 14.04 25.79 -33.05
C THR A 30 13.58 24.33 -33.24
N PRO A 31 12.45 24.04 -33.90
CA PRO A 31 12.06 22.66 -34.13
C PRO A 31 12.89 22.02 -35.24
N SER A 32 13.46 20.87 -34.97
CA SER A 32 14.12 20.01 -35.95
C SER A 32 13.11 19.10 -36.64
N ALA A 33 13.40 18.84 -37.92
CA ALA A 33 12.53 18.28 -38.93
C ALA A 33 12.01 16.87 -38.66
N ALA A 34 10.80 16.67 -39.16
CA ALA A 34 10.03 15.42 -39.19
C ALA A 34 10.78 14.26 -39.88
N ALA A 35 10.75 13.08 -39.30
CA ALA A 35 11.11 11.83 -39.96
C ALA A 35 9.85 11.19 -40.57
N GLU A 36 9.97 10.84 -41.85
CA GLU A 36 8.93 10.31 -42.74
C GLU A 36 8.49 8.90 -42.35
N ARG A 37 7.18 8.63 -42.39
CA ARG A 37 6.57 7.30 -42.32
C ARG A 37 6.68 6.58 -43.66
N PRO A 38 6.91 5.27 -43.70
CA PRO A 38 6.77 4.48 -44.91
C PRO A 38 5.31 4.17 -45.25
N PRO A 39 4.96 3.90 -46.55
CA PRO A 39 3.62 3.94 -47.07
C PRO A 39 2.81 2.63 -46.81
N THR A 40 1.53 2.84 -46.55
CA THR A 40 0.48 1.83 -46.53
C THR A 40 0.27 1.20 -47.92
N ARG A 41 0.23 -0.14 -47.97
CA ARG A 41 -0.17 -0.90 -49.15
C ARG A 41 -1.69 -0.94 -49.27
N ASP A 42 -2.16 -0.27 -50.33
CA ASP A 42 -3.50 -0.36 -50.88
C ASP A 42 -3.70 -1.71 -51.60
N ARG A 43 -4.82 -2.34 -51.41
CA ARG A 43 -5.32 -3.41 -52.27
C ARG A 43 -6.79 -3.17 -52.53
N SER A 44 -7.02 -2.50 -53.66
CA SER A 44 -8.32 -2.32 -54.29
C SER A 44 -8.68 -3.53 -55.19
N THR A 45 -10.00 -3.79 -55.18
CA THR A 45 -10.87 -4.16 -56.30
C THR A 45 -10.75 -5.52 -56.99
N GLN A 46 -11.88 -6.22 -57.00
CA GLN A 46 -12.64 -6.64 -58.21
C GLN A 46 -13.91 -7.34 -57.70
N ASP A 47 -15.11 -6.80 -57.90
CA ASP A 47 -15.99 -6.79 -59.06
C ASP A 47 -16.64 -8.15 -59.38
N GLY A 48 -17.96 -8.18 -59.39
CA GLY A 48 -18.62 -9.03 -60.32
C GLY A 48 -19.92 -9.80 -59.88
N GLN A 49 -21.04 -9.16 -60.16
CA GLN A 49 -22.27 -9.76 -60.75
C GLN A 49 -23.41 -10.30 -59.90
N GLN A 50 -24.48 -9.55 -60.10
CA GLN A 50 -25.91 -9.85 -59.87
C GLN A 50 -26.36 -11.23 -60.41
N ARG A 51 -27.32 -11.84 -59.72
CA ARG A 51 -28.50 -12.43 -60.36
C ARG A 51 -29.70 -12.40 -59.42
N GLU A 52 -30.73 -11.72 -59.85
CA GLU A 52 -32.11 -11.79 -59.39
C GLU A 52 -32.65 -13.22 -59.59
N ASN A 53 -33.49 -13.72 -58.68
CA ASN A 53 -34.73 -14.35 -59.07
C ASN A 53 -35.73 -14.34 -57.92
N ALA A 54 -36.95 -13.94 -58.30
CA ALA A 54 -38.17 -13.91 -57.49
C ALA A 54 -38.78 -15.31 -57.32
N GLY A 55 -39.60 -15.46 -56.27
CA GLY A 55 -40.60 -16.52 -56.23
C GLY A 55 -41.12 -16.88 -54.84
N SER A 56 -42.28 -16.24 -54.50
CA SER A 56 -43.48 -16.75 -53.81
C SER A 56 -43.41 -17.40 -52.44
N ASP A 57 -44.15 -16.73 -51.53
CA ASP A 57 -45.06 -17.21 -50.51
C ASP A 57 -44.95 -18.62 -49.95
N ASP A 58 -44.71 -18.78 -48.67
CA ASP A 58 -45.61 -19.50 -47.80
C ASP A 58 -45.44 -19.10 -46.32
N ALA A 59 -46.51 -18.67 -45.71
CA ALA A 59 -46.63 -18.32 -44.30
C ALA A 59 -46.68 -19.62 -43.46
N ARG A 60 -45.70 -19.82 -42.58
CA ARG A 60 -45.86 -20.67 -41.39
C ARG A 60 -45.16 -19.99 -40.20
N SER A 61 -46.03 -19.55 -39.32
CA SER A 61 -45.64 -19.24 -37.94
C SER A 61 -44.92 -20.42 -37.32
N GLN A 62 -43.64 -20.21 -37.03
CA GLN A 62 -42.92 -21.04 -36.06
C GLN A 62 -42.64 -20.16 -34.86
N ASP A 63 -43.27 -20.52 -33.74
CA ASP A 63 -42.91 -20.06 -32.40
C ASP A 63 -41.41 -20.23 -32.22
N SER A 64 -40.70 -19.12 -32.18
CA SER A 64 -39.29 -19.12 -31.71
C SER A 64 -39.31 -19.40 -30.21
N VAL A 65 -39.12 -20.67 -29.87
CA VAL A 65 -38.63 -21.06 -28.55
C VAL A 65 -37.34 -20.25 -28.34
N ALA A 66 -37.41 -19.26 -27.45
CA ALA A 66 -36.22 -18.55 -26.98
C ALA A 66 -35.25 -19.61 -26.47
N ASP A 67 -34.11 -19.67 -27.09
CA ASP A 67 -33.01 -20.52 -26.71
C ASP A 67 -32.56 -20.08 -25.29
N VAL A 68 -33.00 -20.85 -24.29
CA VAL A 68 -32.56 -20.72 -22.90
C VAL A 68 -31.26 -21.48 -22.83
N THR A 69 -30.18 -20.81 -23.17
CA THR A 69 -28.87 -21.43 -23.05
C THR A 69 -27.80 -20.39 -22.90
N ASP A 70 -27.11 -20.58 -21.95
CA ASP A 70 -25.77 -20.46 -21.45
C ASP A 70 -25.81 -19.90 -20.03
N ILE A 71 -26.48 -20.67 -19.16
CA ILE A 71 -26.13 -20.59 -17.75
C ILE A 71 -24.80 -21.35 -17.69
N GLU A 72 -23.68 -20.61 -17.61
CA GLU A 72 -22.42 -21.23 -17.25
C GLU A 72 -22.66 -22.07 -15.99
N PRO A 73 -22.18 -23.33 -15.95
CA PRO A 73 -22.39 -24.15 -14.78
C PRO A 73 -21.75 -23.44 -13.58
N ALA A 74 -22.53 -23.21 -12.54
CA ALA A 74 -22.05 -22.62 -11.32
C ALA A 74 -20.80 -23.39 -10.86
N ILE A 75 -19.68 -22.68 -10.70
CA ILE A 75 -18.44 -23.27 -10.19
C ILE A 75 -18.75 -23.85 -8.82
N PHE A 76 -18.49 -25.13 -8.61
CA PHE A 76 -18.55 -25.75 -7.30
C PHE A 76 -17.21 -26.36 -6.95
N ILE A 77 -16.56 -25.80 -5.93
CA ILE A 77 -15.25 -26.27 -5.43
C ILE A 77 -15.51 -27.13 -4.19
N PRO A 78 -15.17 -28.45 -4.23
CA PRO A 78 -15.25 -29.33 -3.07
C PRO A 78 -14.40 -28.81 -1.91
N GLU A 79 -14.80 -29.11 -0.66
CA GLU A 79 -14.15 -28.59 0.55
C GLU A 79 -12.66 -28.96 0.63
N ASP A 80 -12.30 -30.19 0.22
CA ASP A 80 -10.93 -30.70 0.20
C ASP A 80 -10.03 -30.10 -0.89
N GLN A 81 -10.59 -29.29 -1.79
CA GLN A 81 -9.89 -28.58 -2.87
C GLN A 81 -9.85 -27.08 -2.68
N ARG A 82 -10.51 -26.56 -1.62
CA ARG A 82 -10.53 -25.11 -1.32
C ARG A 82 -9.20 -24.64 -0.79
N ARG A 83 -8.75 -23.51 -1.34
CA ARG A 83 -7.50 -22.86 -0.95
C ARG A 83 -7.68 -21.97 0.26
N SER A 84 -6.59 -21.73 0.95
CA SER A 84 -6.50 -20.73 2.01
C SER A 84 -5.30 -19.86 1.73
N ILE A 85 -5.46 -18.55 1.78
CA ILE A 85 -4.41 -17.55 1.54
C ILE A 85 -4.23 -16.72 2.80
N THR A 86 -2.98 -16.60 3.23
CA THR A 86 -2.57 -15.77 4.38
C THR A 86 -1.81 -14.55 3.90
N ILE A 87 -2.30 -13.35 4.25
CA ILE A 87 -1.72 -12.06 3.88
C ILE A 87 -1.16 -11.38 5.14
N ALA A 88 0.12 -11.00 5.11
CA ALA A 88 0.75 -10.21 6.16
C ALA A 88 0.83 -8.73 5.77
N GLY A 89 0.55 -7.84 6.75
CA GLY A 89 0.74 -6.40 6.66
C GLY A 89 1.50 -5.88 7.86
N VAL A 90 2.28 -4.82 7.65
CA VAL A 90 3.15 -4.20 8.65
C VAL A 90 3.03 -2.68 8.64
N GLY A 91 3.67 -2.00 9.59
CA GLY A 91 3.69 -0.55 9.69
C GLY A 91 4.70 0.15 8.77
N ASP A 92 4.87 1.44 9.02
CA ASP A 92 5.62 2.37 8.18
C ASP A 92 7.13 2.14 8.29
N ILE A 93 7.83 2.14 7.14
CA ILE A 93 9.29 2.10 7.07
C ILE A 93 9.80 3.53 6.89
N LEU A 94 10.42 4.05 7.94
CA LEU A 94 10.94 5.42 8.03
C LEU A 94 12.46 5.38 8.20
N LEU A 95 13.19 5.72 7.16
CA LEU A 95 14.64 5.69 7.14
C LEU A 95 15.23 6.96 7.78
N HIS A 96 15.08 7.09 9.11
CA HIS A 96 15.68 8.18 9.88
C HIS A 96 17.21 8.11 9.84
N LYS A 97 17.89 9.23 10.16
CA LYS A 97 19.36 9.34 10.11
C LYS A 97 20.05 8.25 10.92
N GLU A 98 19.51 7.93 12.09
CA GLU A 98 20.04 6.92 12.99
C GLU A 98 19.90 5.50 12.42
N ILE A 99 18.77 5.22 11.74
CA ILE A 99 18.52 3.94 11.06
C ILE A 99 19.53 3.75 9.92
N ILE A 100 19.72 4.80 9.09
CA ILE A 100 20.69 4.78 7.98
C ILE A 100 22.12 4.64 8.51
N ALA A 101 22.46 5.39 9.57
CA ALA A 101 23.81 5.35 10.15
C ALA A 101 24.17 3.95 10.67
N GLN A 102 23.22 3.28 11.34
CA GLN A 102 23.44 1.91 11.79
C GLN A 102 23.56 0.94 10.60
N ALA A 103 22.70 1.06 9.58
CA ALA A 103 22.80 0.20 8.39
C ALA A 103 24.17 0.33 7.70
N ILE A 104 24.77 1.54 7.67
CA ILE A 104 26.12 1.76 7.14
C ILE A 104 27.18 1.07 8.03
N GLU A 105 27.03 1.10 9.35
CA GLU A 105 27.90 0.41 10.29
C GLU A 105 27.78 -1.11 10.12
N ASP A 106 26.57 -1.64 10.09
CA ASP A 106 26.25 -3.07 9.93
C ASP A 106 26.84 -3.63 8.61
N GLY A 107 26.76 -2.83 7.53
CA GLY A 107 27.30 -3.20 6.23
C GLY A 107 28.78 -2.87 5.99
N GLY A 108 29.50 -2.37 7.02
CA GLY A 108 30.94 -2.06 6.93
C GLY A 108 31.27 -0.94 5.96
N GLY A 109 30.35 0.01 5.74
CA GLY A 109 30.52 1.21 4.91
C GLY A 109 29.50 1.37 3.79
N ALA A 110 28.77 0.33 3.42
CA ALA A 110 27.57 0.40 2.57
C ALA A 110 26.35 -0.01 3.42
N PRO A 111 25.15 0.59 3.20
CA PRO A 111 23.99 0.25 4.02
C PRO A 111 23.59 -1.22 3.92
N ASP A 112 23.43 -1.89 5.06
CA ASP A 112 22.82 -3.21 5.21
C ASP A 112 21.74 -3.13 6.30
N PHE A 113 20.47 -3.26 5.90
CA PHE A 113 19.34 -3.17 6.81
C PHE A 113 18.88 -4.54 7.34
N ARG A 114 19.43 -5.65 6.85
CA ARG A 114 19.03 -7.01 7.26
C ARG A 114 19.14 -7.24 8.76
N PRO A 115 20.23 -6.85 9.46
CA PRO A 115 20.35 -7.03 10.90
C PRO A 115 19.25 -6.30 11.70
N GLN A 116 18.73 -5.20 11.16
CA GLN A 116 17.64 -4.45 11.80
C GLN A 116 16.29 -5.14 11.65
N LEU A 117 16.09 -5.93 10.58
CA LEU A 117 14.80 -6.53 10.19
C LEU A 117 14.70 -8.02 10.51
N GLU A 118 15.81 -8.76 10.63
CA GLU A 118 15.86 -10.23 10.71
C GLU A 118 14.99 -10.83 11.81
N GLY A 119 14.79 -10.09 12.92
CA GLY A 119 14.00 -10.59 14.05
C GLY A 119 12.52 -10.82 13.75
N ILE A 120 11.99 -10.26 12.67
CA ILE A 120 10.60 -10.46 12.22
C ILE A 120 10.48 -11.42 11.03
N ALA A 121 11.58 -11.84 10.42
CA ALA A 121 11.59 -12.71 9.24
C ALA A 121 10.70 -13.96 9.39
N PRO A 122 10.70 -14.70 10.53
CA PRO A 122 9.85 -15.88 10.68
C PRO A 122 8.35 -15.58 10.58
N LEU A 123 7.91 -14.38 10.96
CA LEU A 123 6.51 -13.96 10.83
C LEU A 123 6.16 -13.59 9.39
N ILE A 124 7.08 -12.94 8.69
CA ILE A 124 6.93 -12.55 7.28
C ILE A 124 6.90 -13.80 6.40
N GLU A 125 7.89 -14.68 6.51
CA GLU A 125 7.99 -15.95 5.74
C GLU A 125 6.81 -16.91 5.99
N SER A 126 6.06 -16.73 7.07
CA SER A 126 4.91 -17.58 7.40
C SER A 126 3.62 -17.15 6.68
N ALA A 127 3.63 -16.08 5.89
CA ALA A 127 2.51 -15.64 5.07
C ALA A 127 2.70 -16.09 3.62
N ASP A 128 1.59 -16.26 2.88
CA ASP A 128 1.61 -16.55 1.45
C ASP A 128 1.83 -15.29 0.61
N LEU A 129 1.53 -14.12 1.18
CA LEU A 129 1.80 -12.79 0.63
C LEU A 129 2.13 -11.83 1.77
N ALA A 130 3.30 -11.22 1.76
CA ALA A 130 3.70 -10.22 2.73
C ALA A 130 3.86 -8.84 2.06
N VAL A 131 3.15 -7.84 2.60
CA VAL A 131 3.10 -6.48 2.06
C VAL A 131 3.74 -5.50 3.03
N CYS A 132 4.79 -4.78 2.58
CA CYS A 132 5.40 -3.66 3.30
C CYS A 132 4.81 -2.31 2.89
N HIS A 133 5.13 -1.26 3.64
CA HIS A 133 4.85 0.13 3.28
C HIS A 133 6.14 0.93 3.24
N MET A 134 6.57 1.33 2.04
CA MET A 134 7.74 2.17 1.82
C MET A 134 7.31 3.63 1.85
N GLU A 135 7.42 4.27 3.01
CA GLU A 135 6.92 5.63 3.20
C GLU A 135 7.84 6.67 2.56
N TYR A 136 9.17 6.47 2.63
CA TYR A 136 10.15 7.41 2.09
C TYR A 136 10.57 7.04 0.67
N PRO A 137 10.78 8.03 -0.22
CA PRO A 137 11.38 7.78 -1.52
C PRO A 137 12.82 7.26 -1.38
N LEU A 138 13.22 6.40 -2.30
CA LEU A 138 14.54 5.79 -2.37
C LEU A 138 15.40 6.46 -3.45
N GLY A 139 16.63 6.80 -3.09
CA GLY A 139 17.58 7.45 -3.97
C GLY A 139 18.59 6.51 -4.62
N SER A 140 19.79 7.03 -4.94
CA SER A 140 20.85 6.22 -5.52
C SER A 140 21.56 5.35 -4.48
N ARG A 141 22.18 4.24 -4.92
CA ARG A 141 22.93 3.32 -4.03
C ARG A 141 24.15 3.95 -3.40
N GLU A 142 24.73 4.96 -4.01
CA GLU A 142 25.91 5.68 -3.55
C GLU A 142 25.58 6.92 -2.70
N GLY A 143 24.29 7.27 -2.60
CA GLY A 143 23.82 8.49 -1.93
C GLY A 143 23.97 9.74 -2.84
N PRO A 144 23.95 10.95 -2.28
CA PRO A 144 23.77 11.22 -0.85
C PRO A 144 22.35 10.87 -0.37
N TRP A 145 22.24 10.43 0.88
CA TRP A 145 20.94 10.14 1.52
C TRP A 145 20.59 11.21 2.54
N SER A 146 19.30 11.42 2.73
CA SER A 146 18.73 12.36 3.69
C SER A 146 17.52 11.78 4.39
N ALA A 147 17.17 12.34 5.54
CA ALA A 147 16.01 11.96 6.32
C ALA A 147 15.42 13.18 7.02
N TRP A 148 14.17 13.07 7.47
CA TRP A 148 13.52 14.13 8.23
C TRP A 148 14.45 14.70 9.34
N PRO A 149 14.55 16.04 9.54
CA PRO A 149 13.68 17.11 8.99
C PRO A 149 14.07 17.63 7.59
N ASP A 150 15.12 17.14 6.97
CA ASP A 150 15.38 17.39 5.55
C ASP A 150 14.38 16.55 4.73
N LEU A 151 14.22 16.85 3.43
CA LEU A 151 13.37 16.02 2.56
C LEU A 151 13.97 14.61 2.47
N PRO A 152 13.21 13.56 2.85
CA PRO A 152 13.70 12.19 2.83
C PRO A 152 14.18 11.72 1.45
N ASN A 153 15.30 10.99 1.45
CA ASN A 153 15.92 10.33 0.30
C ASN A 153 16.67 9.11 0.80
N GLY A 154 16.00 7.96 0.90
CA GLY A 154 16.51 6.77 1.56
C GLY A 154 17.50 5.96 0.71
N PRO A 155 18.39 5.17 1.35
CA PRO A 155 19.20 4.17 0.65
C PRO A 155 18.33 3.07 0.03
N PRO A 156 18.45 2.76 -1.27
CA PRO A 156 17.63 1.73 -1.92
C PRO A 156 17.97 0.30 -1.45
N GLN A 157 19.06 0.11 -0.70
CA GLN A 157 19.42 -1.17 -0.07
C GLN A 157 18.36 -1.67 0.93
N ILE A 158 17.44 -0.81 1.38
CA ILE A 158 16.29 -1.25 2.18
C ILE A 158 15.36 -2.15 1.36
N ALA A 159 15.21 -1.92 0.05
CA ALA A 159 14.40 -2.77 -0.82
C ALA A 159 15.00 -4.20 -0.89
N ASP A 160 16.33 -4.31 -1.03
CA ASP A 160 17.01 -5.61 -0.99
C ASP A 160 16.74 -6.32 0.36
N ALA A 161 16.84 -5.58 1.48
CA ALA A 161 16.71 -6.16 2.81
C ALA A 161 15.27 -6.63 3.11
N VAL A 162 14.23 -5.88 2.69
CA VAL A 162 12.84 -6.33 2.89
C VAL A 162 12.51 -7.52 1.99
N ALA A 163 13.03 -7.59 0.76
CA ALA A 163 12.90 -8.76 -0.09
C ALA A 163 13.61 -9.99 0.54
N ASP A 164 14.83 -9.80 1.06
CA ASP A 164 15.63 -10.89 1.68
C ASP A 164 14.95 -11.51 2.91
N ILE A 165 14.14 -10.75 3.66
CA ILE A 165 13.38 -11.28 4.80
C ILE A 165 11.98 -11.80 4.45
N GLY A 166 11.64 -11.85 3.14
CA GLY A 166 10.44 -12.53 2.63
C GLY A 166 9.24 -11.64 2.33
N PHE A 167 9.39 -10.32 2.20
CA PHE A 167 8.32 -9.50 1.64
C PHE A 167 8.22 -9.71 0.12
N ASP A 168 6.98 -9.69 -0.39
CA ASP A 168 6.66 -9.89 -1.81
C ASP A 168 6.32 -8.59 -2.52
N ALA A 169 5.78 -7.62 -1.78
CA ALA A 169 5.30 -6.36 -2.34
C ALA A 169 5.40 -5.21 -1.34
N CYS A 170 5.46 -3.98 -1.86
CA CYS A 170 5.37 -2.76 -1.05
C CYS A 170 4.34 -1.79 -1.59
N THR A 171 3.60 -1.14 -0.71
CA THR A 171 2.81 0.06 -1.01
C THR A 171 3.70 1.30 -0.95
N THR A 172 3.51 2.25 -1.87
CA THR A 172 4.40 3.43 -2.04
C THR A 172 3.68 4.77 -1.94
N ALA A 173 2.33 4.78 -1.90
CA ALA A 173 1.59 6.03 -1.76
C ALA A 173 1.62 6.51 -0.31
N SER A 174 2.37 7.57 -0.04
CA SER A 174 2.50 8.24 1.25
C SER A 174 2.56 9.76 1.07
N ASN A 175 2.49 10.51 2.18
CA ASN A 175 2.71 11.95 2.15
C ASN A 175 4.16 12.34 1.76
N HIS A 176 5.10 11.39 1.82
CA HIS A 176 6.51 11.55 1.44
C HIS A 176 6.86 11.09 0.03
N THR A 177 5.94 10.48 -0.71
CA THR A 177 6.18 9.94 -2.07
C THR A 177 6.87 10.94 -3.00
N LEU A 178 6.55 12.24 -2.88
CA LEU A 178 7.06 13.30 -3.75
C LEU A 178 8.20 14.14 -3.16
N ASP A 179 8.79 13.76 -2.02
CA ASP A 179 9.86 14.54 -1.38
C ASP A 179 11.10 14.72 -2.27
N GLN A 180 11.33 13.80 -3.20
CA GLN A 180 12.39 13.88 -4.23
C GLN A 180 11.80 14.11 -5.63
N GLY A 181 10.58 14.64 -5.72
CA GLY A 181 9.89 14.87 -6.98
C GLY A 181 9.65 13.58 -7.78
N PHE A 182 9.43 13.72 -9.09
CA PHE A 182 9.14 12.57 -9.94
C PHE A 182 10.36 11.63 -10.11
N GLU A 183 11.58 12.18 -10.08
CA GLU A 183 12.80 11.36 -10.10
C GLU A 183 12.87 10.43 -8.90
N GLY A 184 12.43 10.89 -7.71
CA GLY A 184 12.33 10.07 -6.51
C GLY A 184 11.27 8.96 -6.64
N VAL A 185 10.16 9.23 -7.31
CA VAL A 185 9.15 8.20 -7.62
C VAL A 185 9.76 7.11 -8.49
N VAL A 186 10.41 7.49 -9.60
CA VAL A 186 11.02 6.52 -10.53
C VAL A 186 12.12 5.71 -9.85
N SER A 187 13.02 6.37 -9.09
CA SER A 187 14.10 5.65 -8.40
C SER A 187 13.59 4.70 -7.30
N THR A 188 12.47 5.01 -6.67
CA THR A 188 11.82 4.11 -5.69
C THR A 188 11.26 2.87 -6.38
N ILE A 189 10.57 3.05 -7.51
CA ILE A 189 10.04 1.96 -8.34
C ILE A 189 11.19 1.06 -8.80
N ASP A 190 12.23 1.66 -9.42
CA ASP A 190 13.41 0.93 -9.90
C ASP A 190 14.09 0.11 -8.79
N ALA A 191 14.15 0.64 -7.57
CA ALA A 191 14.74 -0.05 -6.42
C ALA A 191 13.90 -1.28 -5.99
N LEU A 192 12.56 -1.13 -5.92
CA LEU A 192 11.66 -2.21 -5.56
C LEU A 192 11.65 -3.31 -6.63
N GLU A 193 11.53 -2.95 -7.91
CA GLU A 193 11.56 -3.91 -9.02
C GLU A 193 12.90 -4.64 -9.12
N SER A 194 14.03 -3.92 -8.90
CA SER A 194 15.37 -4.54 -8.89
C SER A 194 15.54 -5.55 -7.76
N ALA A 195 14.83 -5.37 -6.65
CA ALA A 195 14.80 -6.32 -5.54
C ALA A 195 13.77 -7.46 -5.75
N GLY A 196 13.00 -7.44 -6.85
CA GLY A 196 11.96 -8.42 -7.15
C GLY A 196 10.64 -8.21 -6.43
N LEU A 197 10.42 -7.03 -5.87
CA LEU A 197 9.19 -6.67 -5.14
C LEU A 197 8.16 -6.08 -6.10
N ALA A 198 6.92 -6.57 -6.02
CA ALA A 198 5.79 -5.87 -6.61
C ALA A 198 5.51 -4.56 -5.86
N HIS A 199 4.91 -3.57 -6.52
CA HIS A 199 4.58 -2.31 -5.87
C HIS A 199 3.26 -1.73 -6.36
N ALA A 200 2.63 -0.89 -5.54
CA ALA A 200 1.43 -0.13 -5.89
C ALA A 200 1.43 1.23 -5.19
N GLY A 201 0.84 2.24 -5.84
CA GLY A 201 0.66 3.57 -5.26
C GLY A 201 1.33 4.70 -6.01
N SER A 202 2.40 4.40 -6.72
CA SER A 202 3.08 5.32 -7.62
C SER A 202 3.44 4.63 -8.95
N ALA A 203 3.62 5.42 -10.01
CA ALA A 203 3.86 4.93 -11.36
C ALA A 203 4.95 5.75 -12.07
N GLY A 204 5.80 5.06 -12.85
CA GLY A 204 6.87 5.66 -13.63
C GLY A 204 6.41 6.20 -14.99
N SER A 205 5.23 5.79 -15.46
CA SER A 205 4.62 6.27 -16.70
C SER A 205 3.09 6.25 -16.61
N GLU A 206 2.42 6.95 -17.53
CA GLU A 206 0.95 6.93 -17.65
C GLU A 206 0.43 5.52 -18.00
N ALA A 207 1.22 4.74 -18.74
CA ALA A 207 0.89 3.36 -19.08
C ALA A 207 0.91 2.46 -17.84
N ASP A 208 1.95 2.59 -16.99
CA ASP A 208 2.06 1.84 -15.74
C ASP A 208 0.94 2.20 -14.76
N ALA A 209 0.57 3.50 -14.70
CA ALA A 209 -0.53 3.98 -13.86
C ALA A 209 -1.91 3.44 -14.27
N ALA A 210 -2.09 3.02 -15.52
CA ALA A 210 -3.33 2.42 -16.01
C ALA A 210 -3.46 0.94 -15.61
N GLU A 211 -2.34 0.28 -15.32
CA GLU A 211 -2.31 -1.12 -14.91
C GLU A 211 -2.69 -1.28 -13.43
N ILE A 212 -3.26 -2.44 -13.09
CA ILE A 212 -3.46 -2.86 -11.70
C ILE A 212 -2.35 -3.82 -11.31
N THR A 213 -1.71 -3.57 -10.18
CA THR A 213 -0.71 -4.49 -9.65
C THR A 213 -1.38 -5.79 -9.23
N MET A 214 -1.17 -6.84 -10.04
CA MET A 214 -1.71 -8.19 -9.83
C MET A 214 -0.59 -9.13 -9.40
N ILE A 215 -0.79 -9.83 -8.29
CA ILE A 215 0.17 -10.78 -7.71
C ILE A 215 -0.48 -12.17 -7.74
N ASP A 216 0.21 -13.15 -8.32
CA ASP A 216 -0.23 -14.55 -8.26
C ASP A 216 0.22 -15.18 -6.95
N VAL A 217 -0.73 -15.51 -6.07
CA VAL A 217 -0.47 -16.16 -4.80
C VAL A 217 -1.00 -17.60 -4.89
N HIS A 218 -0.12 -18.53 -5.21
CA HIS A 218 -0.47 -19.95 -5.38
C HIS A 218 -1.62 -20.21 -6.37
N GLY A 219 -1.64 -19.48 -7.49
CA GLY A 219 -2.70 -19.52 -8.50
C GLY A 219 -3.97 -18.74 -8.12
N VAL A 220 -3.90 -17.87 -7.12
CA VAL A 220 -4.95 -16.92 -6.74
C VAL A 220 -4.49 -15.52 -7.12
N PRO A 221 -5.13 -14.85 -8.11
CA PRO A 221 -4.83 -13.46 -8.44
C PRO A 221 -5.25 -12.53 -7.33
N VAL A 222 -4.30 -11.80 -6.74
CA VAL A 222 -4.51 -10.80 -5.70
C VAL A 222 -4.15 -9.43 -6.25
N ALA A 223 -5.05 -8.46 -6.18
CA ALA A 223 -4.78 -7.09 -6.55
C ALA A 223 -4.26 -6.29 -5.36
N LEU A 224 -3.21 -5.53 -5.56
CA LEU A 224 -2.69 -4.57 -4.59
C LEU A 224 -2.94 -3.15 -5.08
N LEU A 225 -3.64 -2.36 -4.27
CA LEU A 225 -3.91 -0.95 -4.45
C LEU A 225 -3.23 -0.16 -3.34
N SER A 226 -2.82 1.10 -3.61
CA SER A 226 -2.28 1.97 -2.56
C SER A 226 -2.60 3.44 -2.84
N TYR A 227 -3.00 4.18 -1.80
CA TYR A 227 -3.45 5.57 -1.89
C TYR A 227 -3.04 6.37 -0.65
N THR A 228 -2.76 7.67 -0.83
CA THR A 228 -2.43 8.60 0.27
C THR A 228 -3.39 9.79 0.32
N TYR A 229 -3.51 10.40 1.50
CA TYR A 229 -4.30 11.62 1.70
C TYR A 229 -3.68 12.88 1.07
N GLY A 230 -2.39 12.87 0.74
CA GLY A 230 -1.69 14.03 0.22
C GLY A 230 -0.18 13.85 0.12
N PHE A 231 0.52 14.93 -0.25
CA PHE A 231 1.97 14.95 -0.51
C PHE A 231 2.66 16.14 0.18
N ASN A 232 2.32 16.43 1.44
CA ASN A 232 2.92 17.52 2.25
C ASN A 232 2.94 18.90 1.54
N GLY A 233 1.93 19.15 0.69
CA GLY A 233 1.83 20.39 -0.08
C GLY A 233 2.69 20.42 -1.36
N ILE A 234 3.40 19.36 -1.69
CA ILE A 234 4.13 19.21 -2.95
C ILE A 234 3.12 18.86 -4.05
N PRO A 235 3.01 19.66 -5.13
CA PRO A 235 2.07 19.36 -6.22
C PRO A 235 2.54 18.12 -7.01
N ARG A 236 1.59 17.28 -7.41
CA ARG A 236 1.87 16.18 -8.33
C ARG A 236 2.36 16.74 -9.68
N PRO A 237 3.50 16.28 -10.20
CA PRO A 237 3.97 16.69 -11.52
C PRO A 237 3.09 16.15 -12.65
N TYR A 238 2.44 14.99 -12.42
CA TYR A 238 1.47 14.36 -13.31
C TYR A 238 0.33 13.79 -12.47
N ASP A 239 -0.91 13.93 -12.91
CA ASP A 239 -2.08 13.43 -12.16
C ASP A 239 -2.08 11.92 -11.97
N TRP A 240 -1.41 11.20 -12.83
CA TRP A 240 -1.29 9.74 -12.80
C TRP A 240 -0.11 9.21 -11.96
N CYS A 241 0.92 10.03 -11.63
CA CYS A 241 2.17 9.50 -11.04
C CYS A 241 2.03 8.91 -9.64
N CYS A 242 1.07 9.38 -8.87
CA CYS A 242 0.93 9.04 -7.46
C CYS A 242 -0.54 9.05 -7.06
N ASN A 243 -0.99 8.00 -6.41
CA ASN A 243 -2.40 7.79 -6.10
C ASN A 243 -2.86 8.59 -4.89
N LEU A 244 -3.91 9.40 -5.09
CA LEU A 244 -4.51 10.22 -4.05
C LEU A 244 -5.87 9.63 -3.63
N ILE A 245 -6.16 9.66 -2.34
CA ILE A 245 -7.48 9.30 -1.81
C ILE A 245 -8.47 10.40 -2.24
N GLU A 246 -9.35 10.05 -3.18
CA GLU A 246 -10.42 10.88 -3.67
C GLU A 246 -11.72 10.08 -3.70
N PRO A 247 -12.90 10.71 -3.61
CA PRO A 247 -14.17 10.00 -3.61
C PRO A 247 -14.33 9.06 -4.81
N GLY A 248 -14.65 7.78 -4.57
CA GLY A 248 -14.91 6.76 -5.59
C GLY A 248 -13.70 6.26 -6.38
N VAL A 249 -12.49 6.85 -6.23
CA VAL A 249 -11.30 6.44 -7.01
C VAL A 249 -10.85 5.04 -6.62
N ILE A 250 -10.84 4.72 -5.33
CA ILE A 250 -10.42 3.40 -4.85
C ILE A 250 -11.42 2.33 -5.26
N THR A 251 -12.72 2.62 -5.14
CA THR A 251 -13.80 1.72 -5.57
C THR A 251 -13.72 1.43 -7.06
N ALA A 252 -13.52 2.47 -7.89
CA ALA A 252 -13.34 2.29 -9.34
C ALA A 252 -12.07 1.47 -9.70
N ALA A 253 -10.99 1.62 -8.95
CA ALA A 253 -9.79 0.79 -9.13
C ALA A 253 -10.04 -0.67 -8.70
N ALA A 254 -10.75 -0.87 -7.59
CA ALA A 254 -11.14 -2.21 -7.13
C ALA A 254 -12.08 -2.90 -8.13
N GLU A 255 -13.01 -2.18 -8.76
CA GLU A 255 -13.85 -2.69 -9.83
C GLU A 255 -13.00 -3.15 -11.03
N ARG A 256 -12.06 -2.31 -11.51
CA ARG A 256 -11.14 -2.71 -12.58
C ARG A 256 -10.30 -3.94 -12.19
N ALA A 257 -9.86 -4.03 -10.92
CA ALA A 257 -9.12 -5.18 -10.42
C ALA A 257 -9.98 -6.47 -10.49
N ARG A 258 -11.24 -6.40 -10.08
CA ARG A 258 -12.18 -7.53 -10.19
C ARG A 258 -12.44 -7.91 -11.63
N ASP A 259 -12.64 -6.93 -12.53
CA ASP A 259 -12.82 -7.15 -13.96
C ASP A 259 -11.57 -7.79 -14.61
N ALA A 260 -10.38 -7.47 -14.11
CA ALA A 260 -9.12 -8.09 -14.50
C ALA A 260 -8.90 -9.49 -13.87
N GLY A 261 -9.85 -9.99 -13.07
CA GLY A 261 -9.83 -11.34 -12.50
C GLY A 261 -9.30 -11.45 -11.07
N ALA A 262 -9.10 -10.33 -10.36
CA ALA A 262 -8.68 -10.39 -8.96
C ALA A 262 -9.69 -11.14 -8.09
N ARG A 263 -9.18 -12.12 -7.34
CA ARG A 263 -9.98 -12.91 -6.38
C ARG A 263 -9.94 -12.28 -4.99
N LEU A 264 -8.88 -11.55 -4.69
CA LEU A 264 -8.70 -10.73 -3.50
C LEU A 264 -8.21 -9.34 -3.91
N VAL A 265 -8.69 -8.30 -3.23
CA VAL A 265 -8.28 -6.90 -3.41
C VAL A 265 -7.83 -6.32 -2.09
N ILE A 266 -6.57 -5.91 -2.04
CA ILE A 266 -5.94 -5.27 -0.88
C ILE A 266 -5.79 -3.78 -1.18
N ALA A 267 -6.17 -2.91 -0.24
CA ALA A 267 -5.94 -1.48 -0.31
C ALA A 267 -5.01 -1.02 0.82
N GLY A 268 -3.78 -0.61 0.50
CA GLY A 268 -2.89 0.13 1.39
C GLY A 268 -3.32 1.59 1.44
N LEU A 269 -3.68 2.08 2.63
CA LEU A 269 -4.20 3.45 2.81
C LEU A 269 -3.32 4.24 3.78
N HIS A 270 -2.67 5.27 3.27
CA HIS A 270 -1.88 6.20 4.06
C HIS A 270 -2.76 7.39 4.45
N PHE A 271 -3.36 7.32 5.65
CA PHE A 271 -4.46 8.20 6.07
C PHE A 271 -4.56 8.33 7.59
N GLY A 272 -5.35 9.28 8.07
CA GLY A 272 -5.56 9.54 9.48
C GLY A 272 -4.80 10.75 9.98
N VAL A 273 -4.38 10.73 11.25
CA VAL A 273 -3.63 11.82 11.91
C VAL A 273 -2.53 11.23 12.77
N GLU A 274 -1.31 11.73 12.59
CA GLU A 274 -0.13 11.31 13.35
C GLU A 274 -0.36 11.37 14.88
N GLY A 275 0.04 10.31 15.57
CA GLY A 275 -0.04 10.18 17.02
C GLY A 275 -1.44 9.92 17.58
N ILE A 276 -2.48 9.80 16.75
CA ILE A 276 -3.85 9.53 17.19
C ILE A 276 -4.17 8.04 17.03
N SER A 277 -4.33 7.33 18.16
CA SER A 277 -4.61 5.89 18.16
C SER A 277 -6.06 5.53 17.81
N ALA A 278 -7.02 6.44 18.01
CA ALA A 278 -8.40 6.21 17.57
C ALA A 278 -8.56 6.56 16.09
N PRO A 279 -9.19 5.72 15.27
CA PRO A 279 -9.49 6.07 13.89
C PRO A 279 -10.30 7.37 13.82
N THR A 280 -9.93 8.27 12.92
CA THR A 280 -10.67 9.52 12.67
C THR A 280 -12.03 9.23 12.02
N GLU A 281 -12.93 10.20 12.00
CA GLU A 281 -14.20 10.10 11.29
C GLU A 281 -13.97 9.83 9.80
N SER A 282 -13.05 10.56 9.17
CA SER A 282 -12.74 10.37 7.74
C SER A 282 -12.15 8.98 7.42
N GLN A 283 -11.36 8.38 8.33
CA GLN A 283 -10.91 7.00 8.17
C GLN A 283 -12.09 6.02 8.22
N ARG A 284 -12.99 6.19 9.19
CA ARG A 284 -14.17 5.33 9.31
C ARG A 284 -15.12 5.46 8.13
N ASP A 285 -15.37 6.69 7.66
CA ASP A 285 -16.26 6.95 6.53
C ASP A 285 -15.73 6.31 5.25
N LEU A 286 -14.43 6.46 4.94
CA LEU A 286 -13.80 5.81 3.79
C LEU A 286 -13.84 4.28 3.90
N VAL A 287 -13.53 3.74 5.07
CA VAL A 287 -13.57 2.28 5.31
C VAL A 287 -14.99 1.75 5.15
N GLN A 288 -16.02 2.49 5.60
CA GLN A 288 -17.41 2.10 5.41
C GLN A 288 -17.82 2.14 3.92
N GLU A 289 -17.40 3.17 3.17
CA GLU A 289 -17.62 3.25 1.72
C GLU A 289 -17.02 2.04 0.99
N LEU A 290 -15.78 1.68 1.32
CA LEU A 290 -15.11 0.51 0.72
C LEU A 290 -15.80 -0.81 1.10
N ALA A 291 -16.20 -0.97 2.35
CA ALA A 291 -16.93 -2.15 2.80
C ALA A 291 -18.30 -2.28 2.12
N ASP A 292 -19.04 -1.16 1.98
CA ASP A 292 -20.35 -1.13 1.33
C ASP A 292 -20.26 -1.45 -0.18
N SER A 293 -19.11 -1.18 -0.81
CA SER A 293 -18.88 -1.56 -2.21
C SER A 293 -18.77 -3.07 -2.42
N GLY A 294 -18.32 -3.82 -1.42
CA GLY A 294 -18.06 -5.25 -1.51
C GLY A 294 -16.91 -5.62 -2.46
N LEU A 295 -16.10 -4.64 -2.90
CA LEU A 295 -15.04 -4.84 -3.88
C LEU A 295 -13.64 -5.00 -3.26
N VAL A 296 -13.44 -4.51 -2.02
CA VAL A 296 -12.19 -4.59 -1.27
C VAL A 296 -12.33 -5.63 -0.15
N ASP A 297 -11.34 -6.50 0.02
CA ASP A 297 -11.34 -7.55 1.06
C ASP A 297 -10.51 -7.18 2.27
N LEU A 298 -9.47 -6.34 2.08
CA LEU A 298 -8.51 -5.99 3.12
C LEU A 298 -8.03 -4.55 2.97
N VAL A 299 -8.04 -3.81 4.08
CA VAL A 299 -7.39 -2.50 4.21
C VAL A 299 -6.20 -2.61 5.14
N LEU A 300 -5.02 -2.15 4.67
CA LEU A 300 -3.79 -1.98 5.43
C LEU A 300 -3.53 -0.47 5.62
N GLY A 301 -3.70 0.01 6.85
CA GLY A 301 -3.61 1.43 7.19
C GLY A 301 -2.25 1.86 7.71
N HIS A 302 -1.86 3.10 7.35
CA HIS A 302 -0.55 3.71 7.57
C HIS A 302 -0.69 5.19 7.97
N HIS A 303 0.42 5.91 8.19
CA HIS A 303 0.51 7.35 8.47
C HIS A 303 0.39 7.75 9.94
N ALA A 304 -0.48 7.12 10.71
CA ALA A 304 -0.70 7.55 12.11
C ALA A 304 0.55 7.41 12.99
N HIS A 305 1.54 6.62 12.57
CA HIS A 305 2.79 6.28 13.28
C HIS A 305 2.57 5.68 14.68
N VAL A 306 1.34 5.37 15.00
CA VAL A 306 0.91 4.63 16.20
C VAL A 306 -0.07 3.54 15.78
N VAL A 307 -0.12 2.47 16.55
CA VAL A 307 -1.08 1.40 16.31
C VAL A 307 -2.51 1.91 16.48
N GLN A 308 -3.35 1.60 15.52
CA GLN A 308 -4.79 1.82 15.55
C GLN A 308 -5.50 0.46 15.51
N PRO A 309 -6.81 0.38 15.82
CA PRO A 309 -7.52 -0.89 15.88
C PRO A 309 -7.50 -1.69 14.58
N VAL A 310 -7.57 -3.01 14.74
CA VAL A 310 -7.95 -3.96 13.71
C VAL A 310 -9.41 -4.35 13.93
N SER A 311 -10.20 -4.37 12.85
CA SER A 311 -11.63 -4.66 12.91
C SER A 311 -12.11 -5.35 11.65
N LYS A 312 -13.37 -5.78 11.64
CA LYS A 312 -14.05 -6.28 10.46
C LYS A 312 -15.28 -5.42 10.19
N VAL A 313 -15.36 -4.80 9.01
CA VAL A 313 -16.48 -3.95 8.60
C VAL A 313 -17.19 -4.66 7.44
N GLY A 314 -18.41 -5.14 7.68
CA GLY A 314 -19.02 -6.11 6.77
C GLY A 314 -18.18 -7.39 6.68
N ASP A 315 -17.81 -7.77 5.46
CA ASP A 315 -16.90 -8.90 5.21
C ASP A 315 -15.44 -8.49 5.05
N MET A 316 -15.15 -7.19 4.97
CA MET A 316 -13.82 -6.63 4.79
C MET A 316 -13.05 -6.55 6.11
N TRP A 317 -11.80 -7.04 6.12
CA TRP A 317 -10.87 -6.78 7.21
C TRP A 317 -10.21 -5.41 7.07
N VAL A 318 -9.99 -4.73 8.18
CA VAL A 318 -9.29 -3.46 8.24
C VAL A 318 -8.34 -3.40 9.44
N ALA A 319 -7.08 -3.12 9.18
CA ALA A 319 -6.16 -2.56 10.17
C ALA A 319 -6.08 -1.06 9.91
N TYR A 320 -6.63 -0.23 10.79
CA TYR A 320 -6.68 1.22 10.59
C TYR A 320 -5.29 1.86 10.62
N GLY A 321 -4.37 1.31 11.39
CA GLY A 321 -2.98 1.77 11.46
C GLY A 321 -2.07 0.72 12.09
N HIS A 322 -0.98 0.38 11.42
CA HIS A 322 0.01 -0.59 11.91
C HIS A 322 1.10 0.03 12.79
N GLY A 323 1.11 1.37 12.98
CA GLY A 323 2.21 2.07 13.61
C GLY A 323 3.47 2.06 12.75
N ASN A 324 4.64 2.12 13.37
CA ASN A 324 5.91 2.07 12.65
C ASN A 324 6.50 0.66 12.64
N LEU A 325 6.94 0.19 11.47
CA LEU A 325 7.77 -1.00 11.42
C LEU A 325 9.20 -0.66 11.81
N LEU A 326 9.88 0.19 11.06
CA LEU A 326 11.26 0.60 11.31
C LEU A 326 11.36 2.13 11.42
N SER A 327 11.71 2.63 12.61
CA SER A 327 11.68 4.07 12.89
C SER A 327 12.58 4.43 14.07
N ALA A 328 13.14 5.64 14.07
CA ALA A 328 13.82 6.26 15.19
C ALA A 328 12.98 7.39 15.85
N GLN A 329 11.66 7.39 15.63
CA GLN A 329 10.76 8.48 16.07
C GLN A 329 10.44 8.45 17.58
N SER A 330 10.66 7.35 18.27
CA SER A 330 10.10 7.01 19.58
C SER A 330 10.52 7.87 20.78
N ARG A 331 11.46 8.80 20.62
CA ARG A 331 12.05 9.52 21.77
C ARG A 331 11.08 10.47 22.51
N LYS A 332 10.02 10.94 21.85
CA LYS A 332 9.04 11.85 22.45
C LYS A 332 7.73 11.14 22.81
N ASP A 333 7.34 10.19 22.01
CA ASP A 333 6.14 9.39 22.21
C ASP A 333 6.52 7.90 22.05
N PRO A 334 6.55 7.11 23.12
CA PRO A 334 6.95 5.71 23.05
C PRO A 334 6.05 4.86 22.15
N ARG A 335 4.81 5.32 21.86
CA ARG A 335 3.89 4.61 20.96
C ARG A 335 4.40 4.57 19.51
N THR A 336 5.20 5.57 19.10
CA THR A 336 5.81 5.57 17.75
C THR A 336 7.00 4.61 17.61
N GLY A 337 7.40 3.96 18.70
CA GLY A 337 8.35 2.84 18.72
C GLY A 337 7.67 1.46 18.77
N ASP A 338 6.35 1.43 18.68
CA ASP A 338 5.56 0.21 18.67
C ASP A 338 5.01 -0.02 17.26
N GLY A 339 5.11 -1.26 16.79
CA GLY A 339 4.52 -1.69 15.53
C GLY A 339 3.51 -2.83 15.74
N LEU A 340 2.69 -3.02 14.73
CA LEU A 340 1.78 -4.16 14.62
C LEU A 340 2.08 -4.89 13.30
N LEU A 341 2.35 -6.18 13.37
CA LEU A 341 2.30 -7.08 12.23
C LEU A 341 0.98 -7.83 12.29
N THR A 342 0.21 -7.78 11.21
CA THR A 342 -1.06 -8.51 11.10
C THR A 342 -0.97 -9.62 10.10
N ARG A 343 -1.68 -10.71 10.34
CA ARG A 343 -1.89 -11.82 9.41
C ARG A 343 -3.37 -12.07 9.25
N PHE A 344 -3.85 -11.95 8.02
CA PHE A 344 -5.25 -12.20 7.64
C PHE A 344 -5.34 -13.47 6.82
N THR A 345 -6.25 -14.37 7.18
CA THR A 345 -6.48 -15.61 6.44
C THR A 345 -7.80 -15.50 5.69
N PHE A 346 -7.73 -15.79 4.39
CA PHE A 346 -8.88 -15.83 3.49
C PHE A 346 -9.08 -17.26 3.00
N ALA A 347 -10.30 -17.80 3.17
CA ALA A 347 -10.65 -19.14 2.76
C ALA A 347 -11.55 -19.13 1.53
N GLU A 348 -11.20 -19.95 0.53
CA GLU A 348 -11.99 -20.14 -0.68
C GLU A 348 -13.32 -20.83 -0.35
N GLN A 349 -14.40 -20.30 -0.91
CA GLN A 349 -15.75 -20.82 -0.78
C GLN A 349 -16.09 -21.79 -1.93
N SER A 350 -17.23 -22.48 -1.83
CA SER A 350 -17.68 -23.43 -2.86
C SER A 350 -17.93 -22.80 -4.23
N ASP A 351 -18.22 -21.50 -4.28
CA ASP A 351 -18.43 -20.72 -5.50
C ASP A 351 -17.13 -20.10 -6.03
N GLY A 352 -16.01 -20.38 -5.33
CA GLY A 352 -14.70 -19.83 -5.63
C GLY A 352 -14.44 -18.42 -5.11
N SER A 353 -15.39 -17.74 -4.47
CA SER A 353 -15.10 -16.48 -3.74
C SER A 353 -14.17 -16.73 -2.56
N PHE A 354 -13.55 -15.67 -2.02
CA PHE A 354 -12.74 -15.75 -0.80
C PHE A 354 -13.38 -14.94 0.31
N VAL A 355 -13.36 -15.48 1.53
CA VAL A 355 -13.88 -14.79 2.72
C VAL A 355 -12.80 -14.75 3.78
N GLY A 356 -12.59 -13.58 4.39
CA GLY A 356 -11.69 -13.40 5.52
C GLY A 356 -12.20 -14.14 6.75
N THR A 357 -11.44 -15.15 7.23
CA THR A 357 -11.85 -16.03 8.32
C THR A 357 -11.21 -15.69 9.65
N THR A 358 -9.91 -15.36 9.66
CA THR A 358 -9.16 -15.04 10.88
C THR A 358 -8.22 -13.87 10.65
N ALA A 359 -7.99 -13.11 11.73
CA ALA A 359 -6.94 -12.10 11.78
C ALA A 359 -6.15 -12.27 13.07
N VAL A 360 -4.85 -12.36 12.96
CA VAL A 360 -3.92 -12.46 14.08
C VAL A 360 -2.92 -11.31 14.00
N GLY A 361 -2.70 -10.64 15.14
CA GLY A 361 -1.70 -9.58 15.26
C GLY A 361 -0.54 -9.99 16.15
N TYR A 362 0.64 -9.44 15.88
CA TYR A 362 1.83 -9.53 16.71
C TYR A 362 2.34 -8.13 16.98
N ALA A 363 2.47 -7.77 18.26
CA ALA A 363 3.11 -6.52 18.63
C ALA A 363 4.61 -6.60 18.32
N ILE A 364 5.12 -5.61 17.61
CA ILE A 364 6.54 -5.51 17.23
C ILE A 364 7.21 -4.44 18.07
N VAL A 365 8.33 -4.79 18.66
CA VAL A 365 9.21 -3.86 19.37
C VAL A 365 10.24 -3.33 18.40
N ASN A 366 10.31 -2.03 18.26
CA ASN A 366 11.40 -1.35 17.58
C ASN A 366 12.45 -0.95 18.64
N TYR A 367 13.47 -1.77 18.79
CA TYR A 367 14.55 -1.49 19.77
C TYR A 367 15.44 -0.35 19.28
N ASP A 368 15.92 0.47 20.23
CA ASP A 368 16.90 1.53 19.96
C ASP A 368 18.29 1.07 20.38
N PHE A 369 19.30 1.31 19.55
CA PHE A 369 20.74 1.14 19.81
C PHE A 369 21.15 -0.25 20.40
N PRO A 370 21.40 -1.23 19.55
CA PRO A 370 21.21 -1.21 18.11
C PRO A 370 19.72 -1.25 17.72
N PHE A 371 19.38 -0.58 16.63
CA PHE A 371 18.03 -0.68 16.08
C PHE A 371 17.80 -2.10 15.58
N SER A 372 16.75 -2.71 16.06
CA SER A 372 16.35 -4.04 15.64
C SER A 372 14.87 -4.25 15.93
N LEU A 373 14.22 -5.05 15.11
CA LEU A 373 12.83 -5.42 15.28
C LEU A 373 12.72 -6.80 15.92
N ALA A 374 11.77 -6.95 16.82
CA ALA A 374 11.40 -8.26 17.33
C ALA A 374 9.91 -8.31 17.69
N PRO A 375 9.22 -9.43 17.45
CA PRO A 375 7.90 -9.64 18.02
C PRO A 375 7.99 -9.77 19.53
N VAL A 376 6.95 -9.30 20.23
CA VAL A 376 6.89 -9.43 21.69
C VAL A 376 6.78 -10.90 22.07
N PRO A 377 7.77 -11.46 22.80
CA PRO A 377 7.78 -12.87 23.16
C PRO A 377 6.76 -13.20 24.26
N SER A 378 6.33 -14.46 24.34
CA SER A 378 5.43 -14.95 25.38
C SER A 378 6.00 -14.80 26.80
N TYR A 379 7.32 -14.78 26.92
CA TYR A 379 8.07 -14.66 28.19
C TYR A 379 8.74 -13.29 28.37
N ALA A 380 8.15 -12.21 27.83
CA ALA A 380 8.71 -10.85 28.01
C ALA A 380 8.92 -10.52 29.50
N GLU A 381 10.09 -9.96 29.81
CA GLU A 381 10.43 -9.54 31.18
C GLU A 381 9.47 -8.45 31.66
N PRO A 382 8.82 -8.61 32.84
CA PRO A 382 7.92 -7.63 33.39
C PRO A 382 8.57 -6.25 33.53
N GLY A 383 7.93 -5.20 32.99
CA GLY A 383 8.43 -3.82 33.01
C GLY A 383 9.55 -3.53 32.00
N GLY A 384 9.97 -4.51 31.20
CA GLY A 384 10.89 -4.32 30.08
C GLY A 384 10.21 -3.63 28.88
N LYS A 385 11.02 -3.26 27.85
CA LYS A 385 10.51 -2.56 26.65
C LYS A 385 9.44 -3.41 25.94
N ALA A 386 9.67 -4.71 25.76
CA ALA A 386 8.71 -5.61 25.12
C ALA A 386 7.38 -5.71 25.89
N ASP A 387 7.43 -5.78 27.24
CA ASP A 387 6.22 -5.81 28.07
C ASP A 387 5.44 -4.48 27.99
N ALA A 388 6.14 -3.35 27.97
CA ALA A 388 5.54 -2.03 27.80
C ALA A 388 4.93 -1.86 26.41
N THR A 389 5.58 -2.34 25.34
CA THR A 389 5.04 -2.38 23.97
C THR A 389 3.79 -3.23 23.91
N TRP A 390 3.82 -4.43 24.50
CA TRP A 390 2.63 -5.29 24.57
C TRP A 390 1.44 -4.59 25.21
N ALA A 391 1.67 -3.92 26.35
CA ALA A 391 0.59 -3.23 27.07
C ALA A 391 -0.05 -2.13 26.20
N ARG A 392 0.78 -1.31 25.51
CA ARG A 392 0.29 -0.23 24.64
C ARG A 392 -0.42 -0.77 23.40
N VAL A 393 0.17 -1.74 22.71
CA VAL A 393 -0.43 -2.32 21.51
C VAL A 393 -1.72 -3.06 21.84
N SER A 394 -1.78 -3.78 22.96
CA SER A 394 -3.01 -4.45 23.41
C SER A 394 -4.16 -3.49 23.70
N ASP A 395 -3.85 -2.29 24.20
CA ASP A 395 -4.85 -1.24 24.42
C ASP A 395 -5.34 -0.57 23.14
N GLN A 396 -4.50 -0.56 22.08
CA GLN A 396 -4.77 0.16 20.85
C GLN A 396 -5.30 -0.73 19.72
N ALA A 397 -4.79 -1.95 19.59
CA ALA A 397 -5.08 -2.81 18.44
C ALA A 397 -6.50 -3.42 18.47
N VAL A 398 -7.16 -3.45 19.63
CA VAL A 398 -8.48 -4.05 19.81
C VAL A 398 -9.51 -2.97 20.16
N MET A 399 -10.54 -2.83 19.32
CA MET A 399 -11.65 -1.92 19.65
C MET A 399 -12.48 -2.47 20.81
N PRO A 400 -12.84 -1.64 21.80
CA PRO A 400 -13.77 -2.06 22.86
C PRO A 400 -15.10 -2.54 22.28
N GLY A 401 -15.46 -3.80 22.55
CA GLY A 401 -16.71 -4.41 22.08
C GLY A 401 -16.65 -4.93 20.64
N ASP A 402 -15.47 -4.94 20.01
CA ASP A 402 -15.30 -5.55 18.68
C ASP A 402 -15.48 -7.07 18.76
N ALA A 403 -16.37 -7.59 17.92
CA ALA A 403 -16.67 -9.02 17.77
C ALA A 403 -16.04 -9.60 16.48
N SER A 404 -15.07 -8.92 15.89
CA SER A 404 -14.46 -9.30 14.60
C SER A 404 -13.75 -10.65 14.65
N GLY A 405 -13.30 -11.07 15.84
CA GLY A 405 -12.47 -12.26 16.01
C GLY A 405 -10.99 -12.01 15.76
N PHE A 406 -10.55 -10.74 15.72
CA PHE A 406 -9.13 -10.40 15.74
C PHE A 406 -8.48 -10.85 17.04
N GLU A 407 -7.32 -11.50 16.95
CA GLU A 407 -6.57 -12.02 18.09
C GLU A 407 -5.15 -11.43 18.11
N LEU A 408 -4.80 -10.69 19.16
CA LEU A 408 -3.43 -10.25 19.38
C LEU A 408 -2.67 -11.34 20.13
N ARG A 409 -1.54 -11.79 19.60
CA ARG A 409 -0.70 -12.86 20.16
C ARG A 409 0.69 -12.40 20.51
N ARG A 410 1.26 -13.00 21.52
CA ARG A 410 2.71 -13.00 21.76
C ARG A 410 3.36 -14.07 20.89
N PHE A 411 4.62 -13.90 20.57
CA PHE A 411 5.35 -14.81 19.71
C PHE A 411 6.15 -15.84 20.51
N ASP A 412 6.07 -17.10 20.11
CA ASP A 412 6.88 -18.20 20.65
C ASP A 412 7.98 -18.54 19.64
N TYR A 413 9.25 -18.34 20.07
CA TYR A 413 10.43 -18.65 19.25
C TYR A 413 10.71 -20.16 19.17
#